data_bd3bf392c93cc8095e70911c1e4eae96
#
_entry.id   bd3bf392c93cc8095e70911c1e4eae96
#
_cell.length_a   1.000
_cell.length_b   1.000
_cell.length_c   1.000
_cell.angle_alpha   90.00
_cell.angle_beta   90.00
_cell.angle_gamma   90.00
#
_symmetry.space_group_name_H-M   'P 1'
#
loop_
_entity.id
_entity.type
_entity.pdbx_description
1 polymer ?
#
loop_
_entity_poly.entity_id
_entity_poly.type
_entity_poly.pdbx_seq_one_letter_code
_entity_poly.pdbx_strand_id
1 'polypeptide(L)'
;MKTKEEVLRILQQEKPELVRLYGVRRLALFGSYARENQAEESDVDILVEVDPSIGLGFVELAERIERALGIRAEVVSRRAIKPRYWEKIKEDLIDVT
;
A
#
# COMPACT_ATOMS: atom_id res chain seq x y z
N MET A 1 -4.25 -17.92 2.16
CA MET A 1 -3.37 -16.86 1.66
C MET A 1 -4.09 -16.09 0.57
N LYS A 2 -4.05 -14.76 0.62
CA LYS A 2 -4.71 -13.92 -0.39
C LYS A 2 -3.92 -13.92 -1.69
N THR A 3 -4.63 -13.70 -2.79
CA THR A 3 -4.00 -13.54 -4.11
C THR A 3 -3.76 -12.05 -4.40
N LYS A 4 -2.92 -11.79 -5.38
CA LYS A 4 -2.72 -10.41 -5.88
C LYS A 4 -4.05 -9.77 -6.26
N GLU A 5 -4.90 -10.49 -6.97
CA GLU A 5 -6.20 -9.99 -7.43
C GLU A 5 -7.12 -9.63 -6.26
N GLU A 6 -7.15 -10.46 -5.22
CA GLU A 6 -7.94 -10.17 -4.02
C GLU A 6 -7.45 -8.91 -3.32
N VAL A 7 -6.14 -8.77 -3.17
CA VAL A 7 -5.53 -7.59 -2.54
C VAL A 7 -5.88 -6.33 -3.34
N LEU A 8 -5.69 -6.37 -4.66
CA LEU A 8 -5.99 -5.22 -5.51
C LEU A 8 -7.47 -4.84 -5.46
N ARG A 9 -8.37 -5.82 -5.42
CA ARG A 9 -9.81 -5.55 -5.32
C ARG A 9 -10.15 -4.85 -4.01
N ILE A 10 -9.59 -5.34 -2.90
CA ILE A 10 -9.83 -4.74 -1.58
C ILE A 10 -9.31 -3.29 -1.55
N LEU A 11 -8.10 -3.07 -2.05
CA LEU A 11 -7.52 -1.73 -2.10
C LEU A 11 -8.34 -0.80 -2.99
N GLN A 12 -8.85 -1.30 -4.10
CA GLN A 12 -9.71 -0.56 -5.00
C GLN A 12 -11.00 -0.11 -4.32
N GLN A 13 -11.60 -1.00 -3.53
CA GLN A 13 -12.81 -0.70 -2.77
C GLN A 13 -12.55 0.32 -1.67
N GLU A 14 -11.38 0.27 -1.04
CA GLU A 14 -11.01 1.18 0.05
C GLU A 14 -10.58 2.56 -0.44
N LYS A 15 -10.05 2.65 -1.65
CA LYS A 15 -9.42 3.88 -2.13
C LYS A 15 -10.26 5.15 -1.99
N PRO A 16 -11.57 5.16 -2.34
CA PRO A 16 -12.37 6.38 -2.19
C PRO A 16 -12.37 6.93 -0.76
N GLU A 17 -12.50 6.05 0.24
CA GLU A 17 -12.48 6.47 1.64
C GLU A 17 -11.08 6.90 2.08
N LEU A 18 -10.03 6.25 1.57
CA LEU A 18 -8.66 6.65 1.89
C LEU A 18 -8.35 8.03 1.32
N VAL A 19 -8.86 8.33 0.14
CA VAL A 19 -8.74 9.67 -0.46
C VAL A 19 -9.50 10.69 0.38
N ARG A 20 -10.73 10.38 0.76
CA ARG A 20 -11.60 11.31 1.50
C ARG A 20 -11.08 11.57 2.91
N LEU A 21 -10.67 10.52 3.63
CA LEU A 21 -10.29 10.64 5.04
C LEU A 21 -8.85 11.09 5.24
N TYR A 22 -7.94 10.66 4.38
CA TYR A 22 -6.50 10.85 4.57
C TYR A 22 -5.82 11.63 3.45
N GLY A 23 -6.56 11.99 2.42
CA GLY A 23 -5.98 12.75 1.30
C GLY A 23 -4.97 11.95 0.48
N VAL A 24 -5.19 10.64 0.35
CA VAL A 24 -4.29 9.80 -0.44
C VAL A 24 -4.31 10.23 -1.90
N ARG A 25 -3.15 10.53 -2.45
CA ARG A 25 -2.97 10.95 -3.85
C ARG A 25 -2.60 9.79 -4.75
N ARG A 26 -1.92 8.79 -4.19
CA ARG A 26 -1.51 7.60 -4.92
C ARG A 26 -1.55 6.40 -3.97
N LEU A 27 -2.04 5.29 -4.48
CA LEU A 27 -2.08 4.01 -3.76
C LEU A 27 -1.58 2.94 -4.72
N ALA A 28 -0.61 2.15 -4.31
CA ALA A 28 -0.03 1.13 -5.18
C ALA A 28 0.43 -0.07 -4.37
N LEU A 29 0.42 -1.22 -5.03
CA LEU A 29 0.94 -2.47 -4.50
C LEU A 29 2.33 -2.71 -5.06
N PHE A 30 3.25 -3.20 -4.23
CA PHE A 30 4.56 -3.64 -4.69
C PHE A 30 5.00 -4.87 -3.90
N GLY A 31 6.23 -5.32 -4.11
CA GLY A 31 6.79 -6.44 -3.36
C GLY A 31 6.28 -7.80 -3.80
N SER A 32 6.33 -8.76 -2.87
CA SER A 32 6.07 -10.17 -3.20
C SER A 32 4.67 -10.43 -3.74
N TYR A 33 3.65 -9.74 -3.19
CA TYR A 33 2.28 -9.89 -3.69
C TYR A 33 2.13 -9.36 -5.12
N ALA A 34 2.82 -8.25 -5.44
CA ALA A 34 2.78 -7.71 -6.79
C ALA A 34 3.44 -8.65 -7.79
N ARG A 35 4.53 -9.32 -7.37
CA ARG A 35 5.25 -10.28 -8.20
C ARG A 35 4.63 -11.68 -8.21
N GLU A 36 3.61 -11.91 -7.37
CA GLU A 36 2.94 -13.20 -7.22
C GLU A 36 3.89 -14.31 -6.72
N ASN A 37 4.85 -13.95 -5.87
CA ASN A 37 5.74 -14.91 -5.22
C ASN A 37 5.65 -14.85 -3.70
N GLN A 38 4.49 -14.45 -3.17
CA GLN A 38 4.26 -14.36 -1.74
C GLN A 38 4.23 -15.74 -1.06
N ALA A 39 4.71 -15.76 0.18
CA ALA A 39 4.60 -16.91 1.07
C ALA A 39 3.55 -16.60 2.14
N GLU A 40 3.18 -17.58 2.96
CA GLU A 40 2.15 -17.41 4.00
C GLU A 40 2.48 -16.28 4.98
N GLU A 41 3.75 -16.11 5.32
CA GLU A 41 4.19 -15.08 6.24
C GLU A 41 4.58 -13.76 5.58
N SER A 42 4.40 -13.63 4.25
CA SER A 42 4.70 -12.38 3.54
C SER A 42 3.73 -11.28 3.96
N ASP A 43 4.28 -10.08 4.20
CA ASP A 43 3.47 -8.88 4.38
C ASP A 43 3.06 -8.34 3.02
N VAL A 44 1.92 -7.65 2.98
CA VAL A 44 1.51 -6.91 1.78
C VAL A 44 2.22 -5.57 1.79
N ASP A 45 2.99 -5.28 0.76
CA ASP A 45 3.72 -4.01 0.65
C ASP A 45 2.92 -2.98 -0.12
N ILE A 46 2.57 -1.89 0.54
CA ILE A 46 1.71 -0.83 -0.01
C ILE A 46 2.46 0.49 -0.04
N LEU A 47 2.44 1.14 -1.20
CA LEU A 47 2.96 2.49 -1.37
C LEU A 47 1.82 3.49 -1.33
N VAL A 48 1.99 4.57 -0.59
CA VAL A 48 1.04 5.69 -0.62
C VAL A 48 1.77 7.00 -0.84
N GLU A 49 1.09 7.95 -1.52
CA GLU A 49 1.53 9.34 -1.58
C GLU A 49 0.47 10.16 -0.88
N VAL A 50 0.89 10.88 0.16
CA VAL A 50 0.01 11.72 0.99
C VAL A 50 0.74 13.02 1.29
N ASP A 51 -0.04 14.03 1.68
CA ASP A 51 0.55 15.30 2.10
C ASP A 51 1.34 15.09 3.39
N PRO A 52 2.54 15.70 3.51
CA PRO A 52 3.34 15.59 4.74
C PRO A 52 2.62 16.05 6.00
N SER A 53 1.62 16.93 5.87
CA SER A 53 0.83 17.42 7.00
C SER A 53 -0.05 16.35 7.64
N ILE A 54 -0.15 15.17 7.03
CA ILE A 54 -0.93 14.07 7.60
C ILE A 54 -0.47 13.71 9.02
N GLY A 55 0.83 13.83 9.30
CA GLY A 55 1.37 13.55 10.62
C GLY A 55 0.97 12.18 11.14
N LEU A 56 0.43 12.14 12.37
CA LEU A 56 0.01 10.89 13.00
C LEU A 56 -1.15 10.21 12.30
N GLY A 57 -1.85 10.90 11.41
CA GLY A 57 -2.89 10.30 10.58
C GLY A 57 -2.34 9.20 9.68
N PHE A 58 -1.04 9.20 9.43
CA PHE A 58 -0.40 8.13 8.65
C PHE A 58 -0.54 6.77 9.36
N VAL A 59 -0.43 6.76 10.68
CA VAL A 59 -0.59 5.53 11.46
C VAL A 59 -2.02 4.99 11.31
N GLU A 60 -3.02 5.88 11.40
CA GLU A 60 -4.43 5.49 11.21
C GLU A 60 -4.66 4.94 9.80
N LEU A 61 -4.08 5.59 8.79
CA LEU A 61 -4.17 5.15 7.40
C LEU A 61 -3.63 3.73 7.26
N ALA A 62 -2.44 3.48 7.79
CA ALA A 62 -1.80 2.16 7.71
C ALA A 62 -2.63 1.10 8.41
N GLU A 63 -3.14 1.41 9.61
CA GLU A 63 -3.98 0.48 10.37
C GLU A 63 -5.28 0.16 9.64
N ARG A 64 -5.89 1.16 9.01
CA ARG A 64 -7.12 0.96 8.25
C ARG A 64 -6.89 0.03 7.05
N ILE A 65 -5.80 0.25 6.33
CA ILE A 65 -5.46 -0.62 5.19
C ILE A 65 -5.26 -2.06 5.66
N GLU A 66 -4.53 -2.24 6.76
CA GLU A 66 -4.28 -3.57 7.30
C GLU A 66 -5.57 -4.25 7.74
N ARG A 67 -6.47 -3.52 8.40
CA ARG A 67 -7.77 -4.07 8.79
C ARG A 67 -8.60 -4.48 7.58
N ALA A 68 -8.60 -3.66 6.53
CA ALA A 68 -9.36 -3.97 5.32
C ALA A 68 -8.84 -5.22 4.63
N LEU A 69 -7.51 -5.38 4.61
CA LEU A 69 -6.89 -6.55 4.00
C LEU A 69 -7.04 -7.82 4.85
N GLY A 70 -7.14 -7.66 6.18
CA GLY A 70 -7.22 -8.79 7.10
C GLY A 70 -5.94 -9.57 7.25
N ILE A 71 -4.82 -9.03 6.75
CA ILE A 71 -3.48 -9.60 6.88
C ILE A 71 -2.49 -8.47 7.08
N ARG A 72 -1.28 -8.82 7.53
CA ARG A 72 -0.26 -7.81 7.81
C ARG A 72 0.13 -7.05 6.55
N ALA A 73 0.21 -5.74 6.68
CA ALA A 73 0.59 -4.86 5.59
C ALA A 73 1.66 -3.89 6.05
N GLU A 74 2.65 -3.66 5.20
CA GLU A 74 3.67 -2.63 5.41
C GLU A 74 3.33 -1.47 4.49
N VAL A 75 2.90 -0.37 5.09
CA VAL A 75 2.49 0.83 4.33
C VAL A 75 3.61 1.85 4.41
N VAL A 76 4.14 2.24 3.26
CA VAL A 76 5.24 3.18 3.18
C VAL A 76 4.85 4.42 2.38
N SER A 77 5.38 5.57 2.79
CA SER A 77 5.19 6.81 2.07
C SER A 77 6.25 6.94 0.98
N ARG A 78 5.84 7.33 -0.23
CA ARG A 78 6.75 7.52 -1.36
C ARG A 78 7.92 8.42 -0.99
N ARG A 79 7.66 9.50 -0.26
CA ARG A 79 8.70 10.48 0.12
C ARG A 79 9.73 9.93 1.11
N ALA A 80 9.40 8.86 1.83
CA ALA A 80 10.32 8.25 2.80
C ALA A 80 11.25 7.23 2.15
N ILE A 81 11.02 6.88 0.89
CA ILE A 81 11.82 5.88 0.19
C ILE A 81 13.05 6.54 -0.41
N LYS A 82 14.22 6.00 -0.07
CA LYS A 82 15.48 6.50 -0.63
C LYS A 82 15.59 6.13 -2.12
N PRO A 83 16.28 6.96 -2.93
CA PRO A 83 16.35 6.74 -4.38
C PRO A 83 16.77 5.35 -4.81
N ARG A 84 17.75 4.76 -4.13
CA ARG A 84 18.24 3.42 -4.49
C ARG A 84 17.19 2.33 -4.29
N TYR A 85 16.34 2.48 -3.27
CA TYR A 85 15.26 1.52 -3.03
C TYR A 85 14.10 1.77 -3.98
N TRP A 86 13.87 3.03 -4.33
CA TRP A 86 12.83 3.38 -5.28
C TRP A 86 13.06 2.71 -6.64
N GLU A 87 14.32 2.66 -7.10
CA GLU A 87 14.65 2.03 -8.37
C GLU A 87 14.21 0.56 -8.43
N LYS A 88 14.24 -0.13 -7.29
CA LYS A 88 13.76 -1.51 -7.18
C LYS A 88 12.25 -1.57 -7.08
N ILE A 89 11.67 -0.75 -6.22
CA ILE A 89 10.24 -0.77 -5.93
C ILE A 89 9.42 -0.46 -7.18
N LYS A 90 9.83 0.53 -7.95
CA LYS A 90 9.06 0.96 -9.12
C LYS A 90 8.91 -0.12 -10.19
N GLU A 91 9.81 -1.09 -10.23
CA GLU A 91 9.72 -2.20 -11.19
C GLU A 91 8.49 -3.08 -10.95
N ASP A 92 8.08 -3.22 -9.70
CA ASP A 92 6.96 -4.09 -9.32
C ASP A 92 5.66 -3.32 -9.09
N LEU A 93 5.70 -2.01 -9.19
CA LEU A 93 4.60 -1.15 -8.75
C LEU A 93 3.34 -1.34 -9.60
N ILE A 94 2.23 -1.61 -8.93
CA ILE A 94 0.92 -1.72 -9.56
C ILE A 94 0.01 -0.67 -8.93
N ASP A 95 -0.33 0.35 -9.71
CA ASP A 95 -1.21 1.41 -9.21
C ASP A 95 -2.63 0.90 -9.02
N VAL A 96 -3.26 1.33 -7.93
CA VAL A 96 -4.66 1.05 -7.64
C VAL A 96 -5.48 2.20 -8.22
N THR A 97 -6.37 1.89 -9.13
CA THR A 97 -7.20 2.89 -9.84
C THR A 97 -8.62 3.04 -9.27
#